data_3fb94cb0e0d77d15600b8a3cba7fee38
#
_entry.id   3fb94cb0e0d77d15600b8a3cba7fee38
#
_cell.length_a   1.000
_cell.length_b   1.000
_cell.length_c   1.000
_cell.angle_alpha   90.00
_cell.angle_beta   90.00
_cell.angle_gamma   90.00
#
_symmetry.space_group_name_H-M   'P 1'
#
loop_
_entity.id
_entity.type
_entity.pdbx_description
1 polymer ?
#
loop_
_entity_poly.entity_id
_entity_poly.type
_entity_poly.pdbx_seq_one_letter_code
_entity_poly.pdbx_strand_id
1 'polypeptide(L)'
;MISLIVPSYNEEENLPVLVHRLMSIMEAYGAYEILIIDDGSTDQTRFVLRQLSQAYPVVRYLSFSRNFGHQMALRAGYDHARGDAVICLDADLQHPPELIPTLIDKWREGYEVVYTVRRPDPRLSWFKRTTSRNFYRLLRAASNLNIEDGAADFRLLDRKVVDTLKSFKENDLFLRGAISWIGFRQCRVLYEPAPRYAGRSKYSVRKMVKLAAMGITSFSTRPLYMSVLLGFAMSLFASLFGAEVLYEYFFTNATVSGWTTLVLLMVLIGGVQFILIGIIGVYLGKTFVEVKQRPAYIIGDTSDIDETVTKWQSADQVYYSPSM
;
A
#
# COMPACT_ATOMS: atom_id res chain seq x y z
N MET A 1 10.39 -21.79 12.05
CA MET A 1 8.96 -21.51 12.31
C MET A 1 8.39 -20.68 11.15
N ILE A 2 7.11 -20.83 10.79
CA ILE A 2 6.45 -20.07 9.71
C ILE A 2 5.33 -19.22 10.31
N SER A 3 5.25 -17.95 9.96
CA SER A 3 4.15 -17.06 10.35
C SER A 3 3.19 -16.88 9.16
N LEU A 4 1.90 -17.04 9.42
CA LEU A 4 0.82 -16.75 8.48
C LEU A 4 0.13 -15.45 8.91
N ILE A 5 0.23 -14.36 8.12
CA ILE A 5 -0.39 -13.08 8.41
C ILE A 5 -1.71 -12.99 7.64
N VAL A 6 -2.79 -12.70 8.36
CA VAL A 6 -4.13 -12.57 7.80
C VAL A 6 -4.71 -11.19 8.17
N PRO A 7 -4.60 -10.16 7.31
CA PRO A 7 -5.33 -8.91 7.50
C PRO A 7 -6.83 -9.14 7.32
N SER A 8 -7.64 -8.62 8.24
CA SER A 8 -9.09 -8.80 8.26
C SER A 8 -9.82 -7.50 8.57
N TYR A 9 -10.99 -7.31 7.98
CA TYR A 9 -11.91 -6.21 8.29
C TYR A 9 -13.33 -6.60 7.95
N ASN A 10 -14.16 -6.87 8.97
CA ASN A 10 -15.51 -7.40 8.86
C ASN A 10 -15.51 -8.74 8.09
N GLU A 11 -14.87 -9.75 8.68
CA GLU A 11 -14.66 -11.08 8.09
C GLU A 11 -15.10 -12.20 9.07
N GLU A 12 -16.12 -11.94 9.91
CA GLU A 12 -16.61 -12.86 10.94
C GLU A 12 -16.97 -14.26 10.40
N GLU A 13 -17.50 -14.33 9.17
CA GLU A 13 -17.92 -15.58 8.54
C GLU A 13 -16.74 -16.36 7.91
N ASN A 14 -15.73 -15.64 7.40
CA ASN A 14 -14.62 -16.24 6.65
C ASN A 14 -13.51 -16.76 7.56
N LEU A 15 -13.25 -16.09 8.70
CA LEU A 15 -12.11 -16.40 9.57
C LEU A 15 -12.13 -17.84 10.13
N PRO A 16 -13.24 -18.38 10.65
CA PRO A 16 -13.24 -19.75 11.17
C PRO A 16 -12.88 -20.77 10.09
N VAL A 17 -13.43 -20.61 8.88
CA VAL A 17 -13.18 -21.49 7.73
C VAL A 17 -11.71 -21.39 7.30
N LEU A 18 -11.17 -20.18 7.20
CA LEU A 18 -9.80 -19.95 6.79
C LEU A 18 -8.82 -20.55 7.81
N VAL A 19 -9.01 -20.32 9.10
CA VAL A 19 -8.13 -20.82 10.16
C VAL A 19 -8.07 -22.34 10.12
N HIS A 20 -9.20 -23.03 10.00
CA HIS A 20 -9.21 -24.49 9.90
C HIS A 20 -8.46 -25.00 8.66
N ARG A 21 -8.63 -24.38 7.50
CA ARG A 21 -7.88 -24.75 6.28
C ARG A 21 -6.38 -24.50 6.44
N LEU A 22 -5.98 -23.37 7.03
CA LEU A 22 -4.57 -23.06 7.28
C LEU A 22 -3.94 -24.08 8.25
N MET A 23 -4.61 -24.41 9.34
CA MET A 23 -4.13 -25.41 10.29
C MET A 23 -3.91 -26.77 9.63
N SER A 24 -4.88 -27.25 8.86
CA SER A 24 -4.78 -28.54 8.16
C SER A 24 -3.59 -28.58 7.17
N ILE A 25 -3.30 -27.47 6.49
CA ILE A 25 -2.15 -27.40 5.58
C ILE A 25 -0.84 -27.34 6.35
N MET A 26 -0.80 -26.56 7.45
CA MET A 26 0.42 -26.27 8.18
C MET A 26 0.87 -27.41 9.10
N GLU A 27 0.02 -28.37 9.45
CA GLU A 27 0.37 -29.56 10.25
C GLU A 27 1.60 -30.30 9.67
N ALA A 28 1.77 -30.31 8.34
CA ALA A 28 2.90 -30.94 7.67
C ALA A 28 4.24 -30.16 7.78
N TYR A 29 4.24 -28.92 8.28
CA TYR A 29 5.38 -28.01 8.22
C TYR A 29 6.02 -27.69 9.58
N GLY A 30 5.61 -28.36 10.64
CA GLY A 30 6.16 -28.19 11.99
C GLY A 30 5.66 -26.93 12.70
N ALA A 31 6.55 -26.17 13.34
CA ALA A 31 6.16 -25.00 14.11
C ALA A 31 5.66 -23.84 13.22
N TYR A 32 4.46 -23.35 13.52
CA TYR A 32 3.86 -22.22 12.82
C TYR A 32 2.99 -21.38 13.77
N GLU A 33 2.65 -20.17 13.35
CA GLU A 33 1.65 -19.29 13.96
C GLU A 33 0.73 -18.71 12.89
N ILE A 34 -0.52 -18.43 13.26
CA ILE A 34 -1.49 -17.71 12.46
C ILE A 34 -1.74 -16.37 13.18
N LEU A 35 -1.22 -15.28 12.62
CA LEU A 35 -1.36 -13.94 13.17
C LEU A 35 -2.41 -13.17 12.38
N ILE A 36 -3.58 -12.94 13.01
CA ILE A 36 -4.70 -12.26 12.39
C ILE A 36 -4.69 -10.79 12.84
N ILE A 37 -4.73 -9.88 11.87
CA ILE A 37 -4.73 -8.44 12.13
C ILE A 37 -6.11 -7.88 11.82
N ASP A 38 -6.87 -7.56 12.84
CA ASP A 38 -8.18 -6.92 12.72
C ASP A 38 -8.02 -5.40 12.56
N ASP A 39 -8.34 -4.89 11.39
CA ASP A 39 -8.28 -3.47 11.04
C ASP A 39 -9.48 -2.67 11.61
N GLY A 40 -9.79 -2.89 12.89
CA GLY A 40 -10.85 -2.17 13.60
C GLY A 40 -12.25 -2.52 13.10
N SER A 41 -12.58 -3.81 13.02
CA SER A 41 -13.90 -4.30 12.58
C SER A 41 -15.04 -3.79 13.45
N THR A 42 -16.21 -3.65 12.82
CA THR A 42 -17.45 -3.17 13.42
C THR A 42 -18.53 -4.25 13.59
N ASP A 43 -18.26 -5.46 13.08
CA ASP A 43 -19.06 -6.67 13.22
C ASP A 43 -18.56 -7.57 14.36
N GLN A 44 -18.92 -8.85 14.37
CA GLN A 44 -18.49 -9.81 15.39
C GLN A 44 -17.08 -10.36 15.17
N THR A 45 -16.31 -9.85 14.19
CA THR A 45 -14.95 -10.33 13.89
C THR A 45 -14.07 -10.40 15.15
N ARG A 46 -14.08 -9.34 15.99
CA ARG A 46 -13.28 -9.30 17.23
C ARG A 46 -13.68 -10.39 18.23
N PHE A 47 -14.97 -10.69 18.33
CA PHE A 47 -15.46 -11.77 19.19
C PHE A 47 -14.99 -13.14 18.66
N VAL A 48 -15.08 -13.37 17.35
CA VAL A 48 -14.59 -14.59 16.69
C VAL A 48 -13.09 -14.77 16.91
N LEU A 49 -12.29 -13.72 16.83
CA LEU A 49 -10.85 -13.75 17.06
C LEU A 49 -10.49 -14.20 18.48
N ARG A 50 -11.20 -13.68 19.48
CA ARG A 50 -11.02 -14.11 20.87
C ARG A 50 -11.32 -15.59 21.06
N GLN A 51 -12.39 -16.09 20.47
CA GLN A 51 -12.73 -17.52 20.50
C GLN A 51 -11.66 -18.39 19.82
N LEU A 52 -11.22 -17.98 18.63
CA LEU A 52 -10.19 -18.72 17.88
C LEU A 52 -8.85 -18.76 18.63
N SER A 53 -8.42 -17.65 19.22
CA SER A 53 -7.15 -17.61 19.98
C SER A 53 -7.22 -18.39 21.31
N GLN A 54 -8.39 -18.51 21.92
CA GLN A 54 -8.59 -19.35 23.10
C GLN A 54 -8.62 -20.86 22.75
N ALA A 55 -9.23 -21.20 21.61
CA ALA A 55 -9.35 -22.58 21.16
C ALA A 55 -8.05 -23.15 20.57
N TYR A 56 -7.25 -22.30 19.92
CA TYR A 56 -6.06 -22.73 19.18
C TYR A 56 -4.82 -21.90 19.56
N PRO A 57 -3.87 -22.48 20.32
CA PRO A 57 -2.66 -21.76 20.76
C PRO A 57 -1.77 -21.21 19.62
N VAL A 58 -1.92 -21.74 18.40
CA VAL A 58 -1.22 -21.25 17.20
C VAL A 58 -1.84 -20.00 16.61
N VAL A 59 -3.05 -19.62 17.05
CA VAL A 59 -3.77 -18.42 16.58
C VAL A 59 -3.54 -17.28 17.52
N ARG A 60 -2.98 -16.20 16.98
CA ARG A 60 -2.77 -14.91 17.66
C ARG A 60 -3.53 -13.83 16.91
N TYR A 61 -3.94 -12.77 17.59
CA TYR A 61 -4.56 -11.62 16.94
C TYR A 61 -4.07 -10.29 17.51
N LEU A 62 -4.15 -9.27 16.65
CA LEU A 62 -4.02 -7.86 17.01
C LEU A 62 -5.24 -7.13 16.45
N SER A 63 -5.99 -6.42 17.27
CA SER A 63 -7.11 -5.58 16.87
C SER A 63 -6.73 -4.12 16.98
N PHE A 64 -6.93 -3.35 15.91
CA PHE A 64 -6.68 -1.91 15.92
C PHE A 64 -7.78 -1.14 16.64
N SER A 65 -7.43 0.02 17.21
CA SER A 65 -8.37 0.93 17.86
C SER A 65 -9.42 1.51 16.91
N ARG A 66 -9.14 1.58 15.62
CA ARG A 66 -10.01 1.98 14.51
C ARG A 66 -9.50 1.40 13.19
N ASN A 67 -10.22 1.60 12.10
CA ASN A 67 -9.72 1.26 10.76
C ASN A 67 -8.56 2.20 10.36
N PHE A 68 -7.38 1.62 10.12
CA PHE A 68 -6.17 2.28 9.61
C PHE A 68 -5.88 1.92 8.17
N GLY A 69 -6.53 0.89 7.63
CA GLY A 69 -6.42 0.42 6.27
C GLY A 69 -5.54 -0.81 6.10
N HIS A 70 -5.84 -1.56 5.05
CA HIS A 70 -5.24 -2.86 4.75
C HIS A 70 -3.69 -2.86 4.74
N GLN A 71 -3.03 -1.80 4.22
CA GLN A 71 -1.56 -1.71 4.21
C GLN A 71 -0.99 -1.62 5.63
N MET A 72 -1.71 -0.96 6.54
CA MET A 72 -1.29 -0.86 7.95
C MET A 72 -1.49 -2.20 8.67
N ALA A 73 -2.55 -2.95 8.34
CA ALA A 73 -2.75 -4.30 8.87
C ALA A 73 -1.63 -5.24 8.40
N LEU A 74 -1.23 -5.18 7.12
CA LEU A 74 -0.07 -5.93 6.63
C LEU A 74 1.22 -5.54 7.35
N ARG A 75 1.47 -4.25 7.52
CA ARG A 75 2.64 -3.74 8.25
C ARG A 75 2.68 -4.27 9.67
N ALA A 76 1.58 -4.16 10.42
CA ALA A 76 1.50 -4.71 11.77
C ALA A 76 1.75 -6.22 11.81
N GLY A 77 1.24 -6.95 10.81
CA GLY A 77 1.53 -8.36 10.66
C GLY A 77 3.02 -8.63 10.51
N TYR A 78 3.73 -7.90 9.63
CA TYR A 78 5.18 -8.02 9.48
C TYR A 78 5.94 -7.60 10.75
N ASP A 79 5.51 -6.55 11.43
CA ASP A 79 6.15 -6.07 12.65
C ASP A 79 6.08 -7.09 13.81
N HIS A 80 4.98 -7.86 13.90
CA HIS A 80 4.71 -8.79 15.00
C HIS A 80 4.90 -10.28 14.66
N ALA A 81 5.17 -10.62 13.39
CA ALA A 81 5.46 -12.00 12.97
C ALA A 81 6.80 -12.48 13.55
N ARG A 82 6.82 -13.75 14.03
CA ARG A 82 7.97 -14.37 14.72
C ARG A 82 8.72 -15.40 13.86
N GLY A 83 8.11 -15.91 12.77
CA GLY A 83 8.64 -16.98 11.93
C GLY A 83 9.83 -16.57 11.07
N ASP A 84 10.62 -17.57 10.64
CA ASP A 84 11.75 -17.40 9.72
C ASP A 84 11.27 -17.10 8.29
N ALA A 85 10.08 -17.57 7.95
CA ALA A 85 9.34 -17.21 6.74
C ALA A 85 7.97 -16.66 7.14
N VAL A 86 7.54 -15.62 6.44
CA VAL A 86 6.28 -14.92 6.71
C VAL A 86 5.42 -14.96 5.46
N ILE A 87 4.26 -15.60 5.55
CA ILE A 87 3.30 -15.71 4.46
C ILE A 87 2.12 -14.80 4.75
N CYS A 88 1.78 -13.93 3.81
CA CYS A 88 0.61 -13.08 3.90
C CYS A 88 -0.48 -13.55 2.93
N LEU A 89 -1.73 -13.58 3.37
CA LEU A 89 -2.91 -13.89 2.55
C LEU A 89 -4.15 -13.17 3.08
N ASP A 90 -5.08 -12.81 2.17
CA ASP A 90 -6.32 -12.13 2.55
C ASP A 90 -7.33 -13.10 3.21
N ALA A 91 -8.19 -12.57 4.09
CA ALA A 91 -9.19 -13.34 4.81
C ALA A 91 -10.38 -13.80 3.94
N ASP A 92 -10.58 -13.23 2.74
CA ASP A 92 -11.76 -13.43 1.89
C ASP A 92 -11.78 -14.75 1.08
N LEU A 93 -10.85 -15.66 1.35
CA LEU A 93 -10.68 -16.98 0.70
C LEU A 93 -10.48 -16.92 -0.84
N GLN A 94 -10.21 -15.75 -1.42
CA GLN A 94 -9.83 -15.65 -2.84
C GLN A 94 -8.41 -16.13 -3.13
N HIS A 95 -7.55 -16.10 -2.12
CA HIS A 95 -6.23 -16.67 -2.16
C HIS A 95 -6.31 -18.13 -1.71
N PRO A 96 -6.09 -19.12 -2.63
CA PRO A 96 -6.18 -20.53 -2.25
C PRO A 96 -5.04 -20.89 -1.30
N PRO A 97 -5.33 -21.28 -0.03
CA PRO A 97 -4.30 -21.66 0.93
C PRO A 97 -3.47 -22.86 0.47
N GLU A 98 -4.00 -23.67 -0.44
CA GLU A 98 -3.33 -24.84 -1.04
C GLU A 98 -2.08 -24.49 -1.85
N LEU A 99 -1.85 -23.21 -2.14
CA LEU A 99 -0.58 -22.72 -2.73
C LEU A 99 0.55 -22.54 -1.71
N ILE A 100 0.24 -22.51 -0.42
CA ILE A 100 1.25 -22.34 0.63
C ILE A 100 2.41 -23.34 0.50
N PRO A 101 2.18 -24.65 0.27
CA PRO A 101 3.25 -25.59 -0.01
C PRO A 101 4.20 -25.14 -1.12
N THR A 102 3.64 -24.70 -2.24
CA THR A 102 4.45 -24.22 -3.38
C THR A 102 5.29 -22.97 -3.03
N LEU A 103 4.75 -22.05 -2.22
CA LEU A 103 5.49 -20.88 -1.77
C LEU A 103 6.67 -21.28 -0.86
N ILE A 104 6.43 -22.24 0.06
CA ILE A 104 7.45 -22.76 0.97
C ILE A 104 8.56 -23.48 0.20
N ASP A 105 8.21 -24.30 -0.80
CA ASP A 105 9.19 -25.00 -1.62
C ASP A 105 10.08 -24.03 -2.39
N LYS A 106 9.52 -22.97 -2.97
CA LYS A 106 10.30 -21.91 -3.63
C LYS A 106 11.21 -21.17 -2.65
N TRP A 107 10.75 -20.88 -1.43
CA TRP A 107 11.59 -20.31 -0.39
C TRP A 107 12.77 -21.25 -0.03
N ARG A 108 12.52 -22.55 0.09
CA ARG A 108 13.57 -23.57 0.33
C ARG A 108 14.57 -23.68 -0.82
N GLU A 109 14.17 -23.38 -2.07
CA GLU A 109 15.06 -23.23 -3.23
C GLU A 109 15.96 -21.98 -3.13
N GLY A 110 15.80 -21.14 -2.09
CA GLY A 110 16.61 -19.94 -1.83
C GLY A 110 16.05 -18.64 -2.42
N TYR A 111 14.77 -18.61 -2.79
CA TYR A 111 14.08 -17.35 -3.10
C TYR A 111 13.64 -16.66 -1.82
N GLU A 112 14.00 -15.39 -1.66
CA GLU A 112 13.72 -14.62 -0.44
C GLU A 112 12.35 -13.92 -0.50
N VAL A 113 11.83 -13.70 -1.71
CA VAL A 113 10.49 -13.16 -1.97
C VAL A 113 9.78 -14.08 -2.97
N VAL A 114 8.74 -14.77 -2.52
CA VAL A 114 7.88 -15.57 -3.41
C VAL A 114 6.50 -14.92 -3.45
N TYR A 115 6.14 -14.32 -4.57
CA TYR A 115 4.87 -13.61 -4.71
C TYR A 115 3.97 -14.27 -5.73
N THR A 116 2.66 -14.19 -5.49
CA THR A 116 1.68 -14.73 -6.40
C THR A 116 1.19 -13.68 -7.41
N VAL A 117 0.96 -14.14 -8.63
CA VAL A 117 0.42 -13.32 -9.71
C VAL A 117 -0.88 -13.96 -10.19
N ARG A 118 -1.94 -13.20 -10.19
CA ARG A 118 -3.25 -13.63 -10.69
C ARG A 118 -3.19 -13.84 -12.20
N ARG A 119 -3.57 -15.03 -12.67
CA ARG A 119 -3.72 -15.25 -14.12
C ARG A 119 -4.70 -14.26 -14.71
N PRO A 120 -4.38 -13.64 -15.86
CA PRO A 120 -5.31 -12.73 -16.52
C PRO A 120 -6.62 -13.44 -16.83
N ASP A 121 -7.75 -12.90 -16.37
CA ASP A 121 -9.06 -13.44 -16.72
C ASP A 121 -9.33 -13.15 -18.21
N PRO A 122 -9.48 -14.19 -19.05
CA PRO A 122 -9.77 -14.02 -20.48
C PRO A 122 -11.12 -13.34 -20.76
N ARG A 123 -12.03 -13.31 -19.77
CA ARG A 123 -13.37 -12.69 -19.86
C ARG A 123 -13.34 -11.17 -19.64
N LEU A 124 -12.20 -10.60 -19.22
CA LEU A 124 -12.09 -9.15 -19.05
C LEU A 124 -12.22 -8.43 -20.39
N SER A 125 -13.08 -7.41 -20.43
CA SER A 125 -13.25 -6.52 -21.58
C SER A 125 -11.87 -5.98 -22.05
N TRP A 126 -11.69 -5.93 -23.39
CA TRP A 126 -10.49 -5.36 -24.02
C TRP A 126 -10.14 -3.97 -23.44
N PHE A 127 -11.13 -3.13 -23.19
CA PHE A 127 -10.94 -1.80 -22.61
C PHE A 127 -10.32 -1.87 -21.20
N LYS A 128 -10.83 -2.72 -20.30
CA LYS A 128 -10.27 -2.93 -18.95
C LYS A 128 -8.83 -3.45 -19.01
N ARG A 129 -8.56 -4.39 -19.90
CA ARG A 129 -7.23 -4.99 -20.07
C ARG A 129 -6.21 -3.97 -20.58
N THR A 130 -6.59 -3.11 -21.54
CA THR A 130 -5.71 -2.08 -22.10
C THR A 130 -5.46 -0.96 -21.09
N THR A 131 -6.50 -0.53 -20.35
CA THR A 131 -6.38 0.50 -19.31
C THR A 131 -5.49 0.03 -18.16
N SER A 132 -5.66 -1.21 -17.68
CA SER A 132 -4.79 -1.79 -16.64
C SER A 132 -3.34 -1.86 -17.12
N ARG A 133 -3.08 -2.38 -18.32
CA ARG A 133 -1.73 -2.47 -18.90
C ARG A 133 -1.05 -1.10 -19.03
N ASN A 134 -1.76 -0.10 -19.54
CA ASN A 134 -1.23 1.25 -19.67
C ASN A 134 -0.99 1.91 -18.30
N PHE A 135 -1.85 1.65 -17.33
CA PHE A 135 -1.69 2.09 -15.95
C PHE A 135 -0.38 1.55 -15.34
N TYR A 136 -0.15 0.24 -15.39
CA TYR A 136 1.09 -0.36 -14.86
C TYR A 136 2.33 0.05 -15.65
N ARG A 137 2.19 0.30 -16.95
CA ARG A 137 3.30 0.84 -17.78
C ARG A 137 3.66 2.27 -17.33
N LEU A 138 2.67 3.12 -17.10
CA LEU A 138 2.86 4.48 -16.59
C LEU A 138 3.47 4.45 -15.18
N LEU A 139 2.95 3.59 -14.30
CA LEU A 139 3.47 3.43 -12.94
C LEU A 139 4.94 3.01 -12.95
N ARG A 140 5.31 2.01 -13.74
CA ARG A 140 6.71 1.58 -13.93
C ARG A 140 7.59 2.70 -14.47
N ALA A 141 7.13 3.41 -15.50
CA ALA A 141 7.86 4.52 -16.07
C ALA A 141 8.05 5.69 -15.09
N ALA A 142 7.07 5.94 -14.24
CA ALA A 142 7.10 7.06 -13.29
C ALA A 142 7.83 6.73 -11.97
N SER A 143 7.80 5.46 -11.50
CA SER A 143 8.32 5.09 -10.17
C SER A 143 9.62 4.29 -10.18
N ASN A 144 10.14 3.87 -11.34
CA ASN A 144 11.26 2.90 -11.48
C ASN A 144 11.03 1.56 -10.75
N LEU A 145 9.80 1.25 -10.33
CA LEU A 145 9.45 0.01 -9.67
C LEU A 145 9.06 -1.05 -10.69
N ASN A 146 9.61 -2.24 -10.57
CA ASN A 146 9.24 -3.38 -11.42
C ASN A 146 8.07 -4.15 -10.81
N ILE A 147 6.91 -3.48 -10.67
CA ILE A 147 5.69 -4.11 -10.16
C ILE A 147 5.01 -4.86 -11.31
N GLU A 148 4.82 -6.17 -11.13
CA GLU A 148 4.12 -7.00 -12.09
C GLU A 148 2.59 -6.76 -12.03
N ASP A 149 1.95 -6.68 -13.20
CA ASP A 149 0.49 -6.55 -13.30
C ASP A 149 -0.17 -7.81 -12.72
N GLY A 150 -1.15 -7.62 -11.84
CA GLY A 150 -1.83 -8.74 -11.17
C GLY A 150 -1.11 -9.31 -9.96
N ALA A 151 0.03 -8.74 -9.51
CA ALA A 151 0.67 -9.16 -8.27
C ALA A 151 -0.26 -8.98 -7.07
N ALA A 152 -0.47 -10.08 -6.33
CA ALA A 152 -1.30 -10.12 -5.14
C ALA A 152 -0.49 -9.85 -3.86
N ASP A 153 -1.19 -9.56 -2.75
CA ASP A 153 -0.56 -9.49 -1.44
C ASP A 153 -0.30 -10.89 -0.85
N PHE A 154 -0.82 -11.94 -1.48
CA PHE A 154 -0.48 -13.33 -1.17
C PHE A 154 0.95 -13.63 -1.59
N ARG A 155 1.84 -13.66 -0.60
CA ARG A 155 3.29 -13.81 -0.80
C ARG A 155 3.96 -14.40 0.42
N LEU A 156 5.13 -15.02 0.20
CA LEU A 156 6.06 -15.44 1.23
C LEU A 156 7.27 -14.52 1.22
N LEU A 157 7.67 -14.05 2.39
CA LEU A 157 8.88 -13.26 2.62
C LEU A 157 9.79 -13.98 3.60
N ASP A 158 11.07 -14.07 3.27
CA ASP A 158 12.12 -14.49 4.21
C ASP A 158 12.26 -13.49 5.37
N ARG A 159 12.71 -13.94 6.53
CA ARG A 159 12.95 -13.09 7.70
C ARG A 159 13.81 -11.87 7.39
N LYS A 160 14.86 -12.01 6.59
CA LYS A 160 15.73 -10.89 6.18
C LYS A 160 14.95 -9.78 5.47
N VAL A 161 13.99 -10.16 4.60
CA VAL A 161 13.14 -9.22 3.88
C VAL A 161 12.21 -8.50 4.85
N VAL A 162 11.59 -9.26 5.77
CA VAL A 162 10.72 -8.69 6.81
C VAL A 162 11.48 -7.74 7.72
N ASP A 163 12.67 -8.10 8.19
CA ASP A 163 13.49 -7.25 9.07
C ASP A 163 13.96 -5.98 8.32
N THR A 164 14.25 -6.11 7.02
CA THR A 164 14.52 -4.95 6.18
C THR A 164 13.29 -4.04 6.07
N LEU A 165 12.08 -4.60 5.86
CA LEU A 165 10.84 -3.81 5.82
C LEU A 165 10.56 -3.09 7.15
N LYS A 166 10.86 -3.71 8.29
CA LYS A 166 10.74 -3.07 9.62
C LYS A 166 11.62 -1.84 9.78
N SER A 167 12.75 -1.76 9.06
CA SER A 167 13.64 -0.60 9.11
C SER A 167 13.09 0.63 8.40
N PHE A 168 12.06 0.48 7.55
CA PHE A 168 11.41 1.61 6.88
C PHE A 168 10.54 2.37 7.88
N LYS A 169 10.87 3.64 8.09
CA LYS A 169 10.16 4.52 9.04
C LYS A 169 8.97 5.26 8.44
N GLU A 170 8.75 5.11 7.14
CA GLU A 170 7.68 5.80 6.41
C GLU A 170 6.30 5.38 6.93
N ASN A 171 5.44 6.38 7.23
CA ASN A 171 4.08 6.12 7.72
C ASN A 171 3.16 5.59 6.60
N ASP A 172 3.30 6.13 5.38
CA ASP A 172 2.47 5.77 4.23
C ASP A 172 3.25 4.86 3.26
N LEU A 173 3.79 3.74 3.81
CA LEU A 173 4.60 2.80 3.05
C LEU A 173 3.75 1.99 2.07
N PHE A 174 4.03 2.14 0.78
CA PHE A 174 3.45 1.27 -0.25
C PHE A 174 4.22 -0.06 -0.29
N LEU A 175 3.77 -1.05 0.48
CA LEU A 175 4.47 -2.31 0.74
C LEU A 175 4.84 -3.07 -0.54
N ARG A 176 3.95 -3.13 -1.57
CA ARG A 176 4.27 -3.78 -2.84
C ARG A 176 5.47 -3.13 -3.55
N GLY A 177 5.53 -1.81 -3.48
CA GLY A 177 6.66 -1.05 -4.02
C GLY A 177 7.94 -1.27 -3.23
N ALA A 178 7.86 -1.21 -1.89
CA ALA A 178 8.99 -1.42 -1.00
C ALA A 178 9.61 -2.80 -1.18
N ILE A 179 8.80 -3.86 -1.22
CA ILE A 179 9.26 -5.24 -1.45
C ILE A 179 9.95 -5.39 -2.82
N SER A 180 9.44 -4.74 -3.86
CA SER A 180 10.10 -4.72 -5.17
C SER A 180 11.40 -3.92 -5.15
N TRP A 181 11.46 -2.83 -4.38
CA TRP A 181 12.61 -1.94 -4.30
C TRP A 181 13.80 -2.54 -3.53
N ILE A 182 13.54 -3.37 -2.52
CA ILE A 182 14.57 -4.00 -1.67
C ILE A 182 15.54 -4.88 -2.47
N GLY A 183 15.12 -5.48 -3.59
CA GLY A 183 16.02 -6.13 -4.56
C GLY A 183 16.49 -7.54 -4.20
N PHE A 184 15.88 -8.24 -3.23
CA PHE A 184 16.16 -9.64 -2.94
C PHE A 184 15.74 -10.58 -4.09
N ARG A 185 16.21 -11.85 -4.08
CA ARG A 185 15.85 -12.84 -5.10
C ARG A 185 14.35 -13.13 -5.07
N GLN A 186 13.67 -12.77 -6.16
CA GLN A 186 12.22 -12.89 -6.27
C GLN A 186 11.80 -14.00 -7.22
N CYS A 187 10.74 -14.72 -6.87
CA CYS A 187 10.11 -15.73 -7.71
C CYS A 187 8.60 -15.47 -7.78
N ARG A 188 8.03 -15.61 -8.97
CA ARG A 188 6.58 -15.52 -9.16
C ARG A 188 5.93 -16.89 -9.23
N VAL A 189 4.74 -17.01 -8.63
CA VAL A 189 3.87 -18.19 -8.73
C VAL A 189 2.54 -17.76 -9.32
N LEU A 190 2.15 -18.33 -10.45
CA LEU A 190 0.86 -18.03 -11.09
C LEU A 190 -0.27 -18.79 -10.40
N TYR A 191 -1.39 -18.11 -10.14
CA TYR A 191 -2.57 -18.74 -9.56
C TYR A 191 -3.86 -18.27 -10.21
N GLU A 192 -4.90 -19.06 -10.06
CA GLU A 192 -6.28 -18.71 -10.40
C GLU A 192 -7.02 -18.37 -9.11
N PRO A 193 -7.61 -17.15 -8.99
CA PRO A 193 -8.33 -16.78 -7.80
C PRO A 193 -9.58 -17.63 -7.65
N ALA A 194 -9.83 -18.13 -6.43
CA ALA A 194 -11.10 -18.74 -6.08
C ALA A 194 -12.24 -17.70 -6.12
N PRO A 195 -13.48 -18.13 -6.39
CA PRO A 195 -14.63 -17.25 -6.19
C PRO A 195 -14.72 -16.86 -4.70
N ARG A 196 -15.12 -15.61 -4.42
CA ARG A 196 -15.33 -15.17 -3.02
C ARG A 196 -16.36 -16.04 -2.34
N TYR A 197 -16.06 -16.45 -1.11
CA TYR A 197 -17.02 -17.20 -0.29
C TYR A 197 -18.17 -16.31 0.18
N ALA A 198 -17.85 -15.07 0.63
CA ALA A 198 -18.80 -14.06 1.06
C ALA A 198 -18.31 -12.64 0.74
N GLY A 199 -19.21 -11.65 0.69
CA GLY A 199 -18.90 -10.23 0.55
C GLY A 199 -18.98 -9.66 -0.89
N ARG A 200 -18.92 -8.30 -1.01
CA ARG A 200 -18.96 -7.57 -2.29
C ARG A 200 -17.62 -6.90 -2.59
N SER A 201 -17.24 -6.83 -3.87
CA SER A 201 -16.03 -6.12 -4.29
C SER A 201 -16.10 -4.62 -3.95
N LYS A 202 -15.15 -4.15 -3.12
CA LYS A 202 -15.03 -2.75 -2.66
C LYS A 202 -14.09 -1.92 -3.57
N TYR A 203 -13.69 -2.43 -4.76
CA TYR A 203 -12.74 -1.76 -5.65
C TYR A 203 -13.43 -0.73 -6.54
N SER A 204 -13.09 0.55 -6.38
CA SER A 204 -13.56 1.65 -7.24
C SER A 204 -12.38 2.27 -8.02
N VAL A 205 -12.68 2.90 -9.17
CA VAL A 205 -11.68 3.63 -9.99
C VAL A 205 -10.94 4.69 -9.15
N ARG A 206 -11.65 5.36 -8.24
CA ARG A 206 -11.06 6.34 -7.32
C ARG A 206 -9.98 5.72 -6.42
N LYS A 207 -10.16 4.49 -5.95
CA LYS A 207 -9.17 3.76 -5.16
C LYS A 207 -7.93 3.40 -6.01
N MET A 208 -8.13 3.01 -7.27
CA MET A 208 -7.02 2.73 -8.19
C MET A 208 -6.17 3.98 -8.46
N VAL A 209 -6.80 5.13 -8.74
CA VAL A 209 -6.10 6.40 -8.96
C VAL A 209 -5.33 6.82 -7.69
N LYS A 210 -5.96 6.68 -6.52
CA LYS A 210 -5.29 6.96 -5.23
C LYS A 210 -4.05 6.08 -5.02
N LEU A 211 -4.16 4.78 -5.30
CA LEU A 211 -3.05 3.84 -5.19
C LEU A 211 -1.90 4.19 -6.15
N ALA A 212 -2.23 4.59 -7.38
CA ALA A 212 -1.24 5.03 -8.35
C ALA A 212 -0.51 6.30 -7.90
N ALA A 213 -1.27 7.31 -7.49
CA ALA A 213 -0.71 8.56 -6.99
C ALA A 213 0.23 8.29 -5.80
N MET A 214 -0.20 7.42 -4.86
CA MET A 214 0.61 6.98 -3.73
C MET A 214 1.91 6.31 -4.21
N GLY A 215 1.83 5.32 -5.10
CA GLY A 215 3.01 4.61 -5.61
C GLY A 215 4.00 5.53 -6.33
N ILE A 216 3.50 6.44 -7.18
CA ILE A 216 4.35 7.41 -7.90
C ILE A 216 5.02 8.36 -6.91
N THR A 217 4.26 9.00 -6.02
CA THR A 217 4.79 10.02 -5.13
C THR A 217 5.61 9.49 -3.96
N SER A 218 5.51 8.19 -3.60
CA SER A 218 6.36 7.57 -2.58
C SER A 218 7.73 7.12 -3.12
N PHE A 219 7.81 6.71 -4.40
CA PHE A 219 9.04 6.14 -4.96
C PHE A 219 9.66 6.98 -6.08
N SER A 220 9.12 8.15 -6.39
CA SER A 220 9.63 8.97 -7.49
C SER A 220 9.48 10.46 -7.24
N THR A 221 10.54 11.19 -7.50
CA THR A 221 10.55 12.66 -7.58
C THR A 221 10.31 13.15 -9.01
N ARG A 222 10.10 12.26 -10.00
CA ARG A 222 9.88 12.63 -11.41
C ARG A 222 8.79 13.67 -11.62
N PRO A 223 7.63 13.63 -10.94
CA PRO A 223 6.62 14.68 -11.08
C PRO A 223 7.14 16.07 -10.70
N LEU A 224 8.05 16.16 -9.72
CA LEU A 224 8.71 17.45 -9.37
C LEU A 224 9.65 17.90 -10.48
N TYR A 225 10.46 17.01 -11.05
CA TYR A 225 11.32 17.37 -12.19
C TYR A 225 10.52 17.73 -13.44
N MET A 226 9.40 17.05 -13.70
CA MET A 226 8.49 17.42 -14.80
C MET A 226 7.91 18.82 -14.60
N SER A 227 7.62 19.23 -13.36
CA SER A 227 7.14 20.58 -13.08
C SER A 227 8.20 21.64 -13.39
N VAL A 228 9.46 21.36 -13.07
CA VAL A 228 10.60 22.25 -13.42
C VAL A 228 10.77 22.35 -14.94
N LEU A 229 10.73 21.20 -15.65
CA LEU A 229 10.85 21.19 -17.12
C LEU A 229 9.71 21.96 -17.78
N LEU A 230 8.48 21.78 -17.31
CA LEU A 230 7.31 22.52 -17.80
C LEU A 230 7.44 24.01 -17.53
N GLY A 231 7.90 24.40 -16.34
CA GLY A 231 8.16 25.81 -15.99
C GLY A 231 9.21 26.44 -16.92
N PHE A 232 10.30 25.70 -17.20
CA PHE A 232 11.33 26.15 -18.14
C PHE A 232 10.80 26.30 -19.58
N ALA A 233 10.02 25.32 -20.05
CA ALA A 233 9.41 25.39 -21.39
C ALA A 233 8.43 26.58 -21.51
N MET A 234 7.63 26.84 -20.47
CA MET A 234 6.73 28.00 -20.43
C MET A 234 7.49 29.31 -20.40
N SER A 235 8.59 29.41 -19.64
CA SER A 235 9.45 30.59 -19.60
C SER A 235 10.09 30.87 -20.97
N LEU A 236 10.59 29.83 -21.65
CA LEU A 236 11.14 29.92 -22.99
C LEU A 236 10.09 30.41 -24.00
N PHE A 237 8.88 29.79 -23.95
CA PHE A 237 7.77 30.22 -24.80
C PHE A 237 7.39 31.69 -24.55
N ALA A 238 7.26 32.13 -23.30
CA ALA A 238 6.97 33.50 -22.94
C ALA A 238 8.06 34.48 -23.41
N SER A 239 9.33 34.07 -23.33
CA SER A 239 10.45 34.89 -23.81
C SER A 239 10.44 35.08 -25.33
N LEU A 240 10.17 34.00 -26.09
CA LEU A 240 10.07 34.05 -27.55
C LEU A 240 8.88 34.90 -28.01
N PHE A 241 7.72 34.70 -27.37
CA PHE A 241 6.52 35.48 -27.64
C PHE A 241 6.73 36.96 -27.27
N GLY A 242 7.37 37.25 -26.14
CA GLY A 242 7.72 38.62 -25.73
C GLY A 242 8.67 39.30 -26.71
N ALA A 243 9.64 38.55 -27.27
CA ALA A 243 10.54 39.09 -28.30
C ALA A 243 9.81 39.45 -29.61
N GLU A 244 8.84 38.61 -30.01
CA GLU A 244 7.98 38.88 -31.18
C GLU A 244 7.15 40.15 -30.97
N VAL A 245 6.50 40.29 -29.83
CA VAL A 245 5.69 41.50 -29.48
C VAL A 245 6.56 42.77 -29.46
N LEU A 246 7.78 42.67 -28.91
CA LEU A 246 8.72 43.82 -28.91
C LEU A 246 9.20 44.17 -30.32
N TYR A 247 9.44 43.16 -31.17
CA TYR A 247 9.80 43.38 -32.57
C TYR A 247 8.68 44.10 -33.32
N GLU A 248 7.43 43.64 -33.17
CA GLU A 248 6.27 44.29 -33.80
C GLU A 248 6.11 45.74 -33.32
N TYR A 249 6.24 45.99 -32.00
CA TYR A 249 6.11 47.31 -31.42
C TYR A 249 7.16 48.29 -31.95
N PHE A 250 8.44 47.90 -32.07
CA PHE A 250 9.51 48.79 -32.48
C PHE A 250 9.66 48.98 -33.99
N PHE A 251 9.30 47.96 -34.78
CA PHE A 251 9.62 47.94 -36.19
C PHE A 251 8.42 47.98 -37.12
N THR A 252 7.20 47.66 -36.67
CA THR A 252 6.04 47.62 -37.59
C THR A 252 5.00 48.69 -37.36
N ASN A 253 5.09 49.50 -36.28
CA ASN A 253 4.06 50.45 -35.85
C ASN A 253 2.62 49.87 -35.77
N ALA A 254 2.50 48.59 -35.70
CA ALA A 254 1.21 47.90 -35.59
C ALA A 254 0.73 48.01 -34.15
N THR A 255 -0.38 48.72 -33.93
CA THR A 255 -1.05 48.70 -32.62
C THR A 255 -1.75 47.38 -32.46
N VAL A 256 -1.14 46.47 -31.73
CA VAL A 256 -1.72 45.15 -31.46
C VAL A 256 -2.94 45.34 -30.56
N SER A 257 -4.12 45.05 -31.07
CA SER A 257 -5.33 44.89 -30.25
C SER A 257 -5.18 43.63 -29.37
N GLY A 258 -4.39 43.73 -28.30
CA GLY A 258 -3.88 42.56 -27.56
C GLY A 258 -4.64 42.17 -26.30
N TRP A 259 -5.77 42.82 -25.97
CA TRP A 259 -6.47 42.54 -24.70
C TRP A 259 -6.88 41.06 -24.55
N THR A 260 -7.48 40.47 -25.57
CA THR A 260 -7.90 39.06 -25.56
C THR A 260 -6.71 38.12 -25.42
N THR A 261 -5.63 38.37 -26.15
CA THR A 261 -4.37 37.58 -26.08
C THR A 261 -3.74 37.69 -24.69
N LEU A 262 -3.73 38.86 -24.06
CA LEU A 262 -3.17 39.09 -22.75
C LEU A 262 -3.97 38.34 -21.69
N VAL A 263 -5.32 38.37 -21.72
CA VAL A 263 -6.18 37.63 -20.80
C VAL A 263 -5.99 36.13 -20.97
N LEU A 264 -5.94 35.63 -22.21
CA LEU A 264 -5.73 34.20 -22.49
C LEU A 264 -4.39 33.71 -21.97
N LEU A 265 -3.31 34.47 -22.18
CA LEU A 265 -1.99 34.16 -21.64
C LEU A 265 -1.97 34.19 -20.11
N MET A 266 -2.58 35.16 -19.47
CA MET A 266 -2.67 35.19 -17.99
C MET A 266 -3.41 34.00 -17.43
N VAL A 267 -4.52 33.60 -18.04
CA VAL A 267 -5.29 32.40 -17.62
C VAL A 267 -4.46 31.13 -17.84
N LEU A 268 -3.78 31.01 -18.98
CA LEU A 268 -2.94 29.83 -19.28
C LEU A 268 -1.77 29.73 -18.30
N ILE A 269 -1.00 30.80 -18.12
CA ILE A 269 0.15 30.83 -17.21
C ILE A 269 -0.30 30.62 -15.78
N GLY A 270 -1.36 31.28 -15.31
CA GLY A 270 -1.92 31.10 -13.98
C GLY A 270 -2.41 29.70 -13.74
N GLY A 271 -3.09 29.08 -14.71
CA GLY A 271 -3.56 27.70 -14.64
C GLY A 271 -2.40 26.69 -14.48
N VAL A 272 -1.35 26.85 -15.30
CA VAL A 272 -0.13 26.00 -15.17
C VAL A 272 0.54 26.23 -13.81
N GLN A 273 0.67 27.47 -13.37
CA GLN A 273 1.25 27.80 -12.07
C GLN A 273 0.53 27.11 -10.90
N PHE A 274 -0.81 27.12 -10.88
CA PHE A 274 -1.59 26.42 -9.85
C PHE A 274 -1.37 24.91 -9.87
N ILE A 275 -1.23 24.29 -11.05
CA ILE A 275 -0.92 22.86 -11.15
C ILE A 275 0.47 22.57 -10.55
N LEU A 276 1.48 23.39 -10.87
CA LEU A 276 2.83 23.21 -10.35
C LEU A 276 2.89 23.37 -8.82
N ILE A 277 2.22 24.38 -8.27
CA ILE A 277 2.09 24.58 -6.83
C ILE A 277 1.34 23.40 -6.19
N GLY A 278 0.30 22.88 -6.84
CA GLY A 278 -0.42 21.70 -6.39
C GLY A 278 0.47 20.45 -6.28
N ILE A 279 1.36 20.22 -7.26
CA ILE A 279 2.33 19.11 -7.21
C ILE A 279 3.27 19.28 -6.01
N ILE A 280 3.84 20.47 -5.82
CA ILE A 280 4.70 20.78 -4.66
C ILE A 280 3.93 20.55 -3.35
N GLY A 281 2.68 21.02 -3.29
CA GLY A 281 1.80 20.85 -2.13
C GLY A 281 1.58 19.37 -1.74
N VAL A 282 1.45 18.47 -2.72
CA VAL A 282 1.32 17.02 -2.46
C VAL A 282 2.57 16.46 -1.79
N TYR A 283 3.78 16.81 -2.26
CA TYR A 283 5.04 16.35 -1.65
C TYR A 283 5.26 16.96 -0.28
N LEU A 284 5.00 18.25 -0.13
CA LEU A 284 5.08 18.94 1.16
C LEU A 284 4.11 18.33 2.18
N GLY A 285 2.89 18.00 1.77
CA GLY A 285 1.90 17.32 2.59
C GLY A 285 2.38 15.95 3.09
N LYS A 286 3.05 15.18 2.24
CA LYS A 286 3.68 13.91 2.65
C LYS A 286 4.80 14.14 3.67
N THR A 287 5.74 15.05 3.38
CA THR A 287 6.81 15.42 4.33
C THR A 287 6.24 15.86 5.68
N PHE A 288 5.16 16.62 5.69
CA PHE A 288 4.49 17.06 6.91
C PHE A 288 3.92 15.89 7.74
N VAL A 289 3.37 14.86 7.09
CA VAL A 289 2.90 13.65 7.79
C VAL A 289 4.08 12.89 8.38
N GLU A 290 5.18 12.74 7.65
CA GLU A 290 6.39 12.02 8.12
C GLU A 290 7.07 12.74 9.28
N VAL A 291 7.18 14.06 9.23
CA VAL A 291 7.80 14.87 10.32
C VAL A 291 7.02 14.77 11.63
N LYS A 292 5.70 14.53 11.58
CA LYS A 292 4.89 14.33 12.79
C LYS A 292 5.21 13.04 13.54
N GLN A 293 5.83 12.05 12.91
CA GLN A 293 6.19 10.76 13.51
C GLN A 293 5.05 10.08 14.30
N ARG A 294 3.82 10.25 13.85
CA ARG A 294 2.68 9.56 14.47
C ARG A 294 2.78 8.07 14.20
N PRO A 295 2.37 7.19 15.14
CA PRO A 295 2.37 5.75 14.89
C PRO A 295 1.48 5.41 13.68
N ALA A 296 1.96 4.49 12.85
CA ALA A 296 1.26 4.06 11.63
C ALA A 296 -0.08 3.38 11.94
N TYR A 297 -0.16 2.69 13.07
CA TYR A 297 -1.36 2.05 13.61
C TYR A 297 -1.34 2.08 15.14
N ILE A 298 -2.49 1.83 15.78
CA ILE A 298 -2.62 1.75 17.23
C ILE A 298 -3.35 0.45 17.56
N ILE A 299 -2.74 -0.42 18.34
CA ILE A 299 -3.34 -1.66 18.84
C ILE A 299 -4.29 -1.31 19.99
N GLY A 300 -5.54 -1.72 19.85
CA GLY A 300 -6.58 -1.55 20.88
C GLY A 300 -6.85 -2.81 21.70
N ASP A 301 -6.58 -4.01 21.13
CA ASP A 301 -6.78 -5.31 21.79
C ASP A 301 -5.84 -6.36 21.15
N THR A 302 -5.40 -7.35 21.94
CA THR A 302 -4.48 -8.39 21.47
C THR A 302 -4.61 -9.67 22.29
N SER A 303 -4.30 -10.80 21.66
CA SER A 303 -4.10 -12.08 22.36
C SER A 303 -2.74 -12.18 23.05
N ASP A 304 -1.77 -11.35 22.67
CA ASP A 304 -0.45 -11.34 23.29
C ASP A 304 -0.51 -10.63 24.64
N ILE A 305 -0.24 -11.36 25.70
CA ILE A 305 0.03 -10.80 27.04
C ILE A 305 1.51 -10.39 27.07
N ASP A 306 1.89 -9.41 26.26
CA ASP A 306 3.25 -8.90 26.28
C ASP A 306 3.30 -7.62 27.12
N GLU A 307 4.28 -7.53 28.04
CA GLU A 307 4.47 -6.46 29.04
C GLU A 307 4.54 -5.04 28.45
N THR A 308 4.68 -4.91 27.15
CA THR A 308 4.69 -3.61 26.46
C THR A 308 3.32 -2.94 26.37
N VAL A 309 2.22 -3.68 26.35
CA VAL A 309 0.86 -3.11 26.38
C VAL A 309 0.53 -2.60 27.77
N THR A 310 1.07 -3.23 28.81
CA THR A 310 0.91 -2.83 30.22
C THR A 310 1.60 -1.49 30.52
N LYS A 311 2.65 -1.12 29.79
CA LYS A 311 3.36 0.17 29.97
C LYS A 311 2.51 1.40 29.63
N TRP A 312 1.61 1.29 28.65
CA TRP A 312 0.71 2.41 28.31
C TRP A 312 -0.49 2.50 29.26
N GLN A 313 -1.00 1.35 29.77
CA GLN A 313 -2.07 1.34 30.77
C GLN A 313 -1.59 1.79 32.15
N SER A 314 -0.33 1.53 32.51
CA SER A 314 0.24 2.00 33.78
C SER A 314 0.62 3.50 33.75
N ALA A 315 0.88 4.08 32.60
CA ALA A 315 1.13 5.52 32.48
C ALA A 315 -0.15 6.35 32.68
N ASP A 316 -1.31 5.84 32.26
CA ASP A 316 -2.59 6.53 32.47
C ASP A 316 -3.10 6.49 33.94
N GLN A 317 -2.67 5.50 34.72
CA GLN A 317 -3.03 5.46 36.16
C GLN A 317 -2.26 6.46 37.02
N VAL A 318 -1.14 6.99 36.54
CA VAL A 318 -0.34 7.98 37.29
C VAL A 318 -0.91 9.41 37.18
N TYR A 319 -1.76 9.70 36.19
CA TYR A 319 -2.34 11.03 35.95
C TYR A 319 -3.73 11.24 36.53
N TYR A 320 -4.39 10.20 37.12
CA TYR A 320 -5.68 10.32 37.80
C TYR A 320 -5.57 9.89 39.25
N SER A 321 -4.78 10.59 40.04
CA SER A 321 -4.92 10.65 41.48
C SER A 321 -5.67 11.96 41.80
N PRO A 322 -6.94 11.92 42.22
CA PRO A 322 -7.60 13.12 42.72
C PRO A 322 -6.92 13.49 44.03
N SER A 323 -6.24 14.63 44.05
CA SER A 323 -5.78 15.28 45.28
C SER A 323 -6.99 15.59 46.12
N MET A 324 -7.11 14.95 47.31
CA MET A 324 -7.94 15.38 48.40
C MET A 324 -7.46 16.72 48.95
#